data_729841fd30c7bbe9712c22ed6ce2b8f9
#
_entry.id   729841fd30c7bbe9712c22ed6ce2b8f9
#
_cell.length_a   1.000
_cell.length_b   1.000
_cell.length_c   1.000
_cell.angle_alpha   90.00
_cell.angle_beta   90.00
_cell.angle_gamma   90.00
#
_symmetry.space_group_name_H-M   'P 1'
#
loop_
_entity.id
_entity.type
_entity.pdbx_description
1 polymer ?
#
loop_
_entity_poly.entity_id
_entity_poly.type
_entity_poly.pdbx_seq_one_letter_code
_entity_poly.pdbx_strand_id
1 'polypeptide(L)'
;MYGTTSITVSAFTLASVWCLTRKRTPGVPRCLVRSAPVDSQALRAAQRPLKDAYQDNPGRALVTLTAQGVLGDQGISCSVATGTALAVAGLHPASGGDGTLACSGDMLLQALVACAGVTLRAVATSLEIPVAGGTIRAEGDLDFRGTLGVSKQVPVGFTAIRLAFELDTDATAEQLDTLLRLTERYCVVLQSLASPVPATLSGRAT
;
A
#
# COMPACT_ATOMS: atom_id res chain seq x y z
N MET A 1 10.86 -52.76 9.34
CA MET A 1 12.06 -52.21 8.69
C MET A 1 11.73 -50.76 8.34
N TYR A 2 12.13 -49.82 9.19
CA TYR A 2 11.91 -48.39 8.99
C TYR A 2 13.20 -47.81 8.38
N GLY A 3 13.13 -47.33 7.13
CA GLY A 3 14.22 -46.67 6.46
C GLY A 3 14.29 -45.20 6.92
N THR A 4 15.36 -44.86 7.62
CA THR A 4 15.74 -43.47 7.98
C THR A 4 16.35 -42.77 6.78
N THR A 5 15.62 -41.82 6.20
CA THR A 5 16.18 -40.95 5.17
C THR A 5 16.86 -39.75 5.88
N SER A 6 18.20 -39.80 5.87
CA SER A 6 19.06 -38.69 6.32
C SER A 6 18.95 -37.52 5.33
N ILE A 7 18.42 -36.38 5.74
CA ILE A 7 18.51 -35.14 4.99
C ILE A 7 19.81 -34.45 5.41
N THR A 8 20.78 -34.43 4.54
CA THR A 8 22.04 -33.69 4.71
C THR A 8 21.76 -32.23 4.42
N VAL A 9 21.67 -31.41 5.45
CA VAL A 9 21.62 -29.95 5.31
C VAL A 9 23.03 -29.47 5.01
N SER A 10 23.28 -29.13 3.74
CA SER A 10 24.52 -28.48 3.32
C SER A 10 24.59 -27.11 3.95
N ALA A 11 25.61 -26.86 4.77
CA ALA A 11 25.89 -25.58 5.39
C ALA A 11 26.24 -24.56 4.30
N PHE A 12 25.26 -23.74 3.91
CA PHE A 12 25.55 -22.52 3.19
C PHE A 12 26.13 -21.53 4.18
N THR A 13 27.38 -21.21 3.95
CA THR A 13 28.23 -20.28 4.66
C THR A 13 27.50 -18.93 4.81
N LEU A 14 27.10 -18.61 6.04
CA LEU A 14 26.67 -17.27 6.44
C LEU A 14 27.88 -16.34 6.38
N ALA A 15 28.12 -15.79 5.21
CA ALA A 15 29.08 -14.70 5.04
C ALA A 15 28.43 -13.42 5.55
N SER A 16 28.79 -13.09 6.78
CA SER A 16 28.99 -11.73 7.27
C SER A 16 27.87 -10.70 7.07
N VAL A 17 26.81 -10.83 7.88
CA VAL A 17 26.11 -9.65 8.38
C VAL A 17 26.77 -9.24 9.69
N TRP A 18 27.84 -8.45 9.61
CA TRP A 18 28.43 -7.80 10.76
C TRP A 18 27.55 -6.63 11.17
N CYS A 19 26.64 -6.91 12.11
CA CYS A 19 25.92 -5.88 12.85
C CYS A 19 26.87 -5.34 13.92
N LEU A 20 27.47 -4.17 13.66
CA LEU A 20 28.25 -3.44 14.66
C LEU A 20 27.32 -2.91 15.74
N THR A 21 27.20 -3.65 16.84
CA THR A 21 26.54 -3.23 18.07
C THR A 21 27.30 -2.10 18.72
N ARG A 22 26.88 -0.85 18.55
CA ARG A 22 27.17 0.24 19.45
C ARG A 22 26.00 0.43 20.40
N LYS A 23 26.24 0.26 21.71
CA LYS A 23 25.26 0.41 22.79
C LYS A 23 24.52 1.74 22.68
N ARG A 24 23.22 1.73 22.37
CA ARG A 24 22.19 2.69 22.78
C ARG A 24 20.81 2.15 22.38
N THR A 25 19.93 2.09 23.37
CA THR A 25 18.46 1.85 23.35
C THR A 25 17.94 0.65 22.55
N PRO A 26 17.16 -0.24 23.18
CA PRO A 26 16.61 -1.41 22.53
C PRO A 26 15.42 -1.00 21.64
N GLY A 27 15.46 -1.32 20.34
CA GLY A 27 14.22 -1.30 19.59
C GLY A 27 14.23 -1.13 18.07
N VAL A 28 15.33 -0.79 17.39
CA VAL A 28 15.28 -0.70 15.92
C VAL A 28 16.58 -1.24 15.30
N PRO A 29 16.54 -2.36 14.56
CA PRO A 29 17.70 -2.78 13.78
C PRO A 29 17.90 -1.78 12.64
N ARG A 30 18.99 -0.99 12.71
CA ARG A 30 19.46 -0.19 11.57
C ARG A 30 20.05 -1.14 10.52
N CYS A 31 19.22 -1.62 9.62
CA CYS A 31 19.71 -2.07 8.33
C CYS A 31 20.11 -0.81 7.55
N LEU A 32 21.40 -0.48 7.54
CA LEU A 32 21.94 0.62 6.73
C LEU A 32 21.89 0.19 5.26
N VAL A 33 20.79 0.47 4.58
CA VAL A 33 20.84 0.66 3.15
C VAL A 33 21.71 1.90 2.95
N ARG A 34 22.98 1.70 2.55
CA ARG A 34 23.86 2.78 2.13
C ARG A 34 23.39 3.24 0.75
N SER A 35 22.30 4.00 0.69
CA SER A 35 22.11 4.88 -0.45
C SER A 35 23.19 5.95 -0.41
N ALA A 36 23.89 6.17 -1.51
CA ALA A 36 24.79 7.31 -1.62
C ALA A 36 24.03 8.59 -1.23
N PRO A 37 24.66 9.55 -0.52
CA PRO A 37 23.97 10.79 -0.19
C PRO A 37 23.53 11.45 -1.50
N VAL A 38 22.22 11.57 -1.68
CA VAL A 38 21.66 12.31 -2.81
C VAL A 38 21.83 13.78 -2.48
N ASP A 39 22.79 14.44 -3.10
CA ASP A 39 22.97 15.88 -2.99
C ASP A 39 21.90 16.64 -3.78
N SER A 40 21.82 17.95 -3.56
CA SER A 40 20.81 18.79 -4.21
C SER A 40 21.00 18.89 -5.74
N GLN A 41 22.21 18.71 -6.23
CA GLN A 41 22.51 18.75 -7.64
C GLN A 41 22.04 17.47 -8.34
N ALA A 42 22.32 16.30 -7.76
CA ALA A 42 21.86 15.02 -8.27
C ALA A 42 20.31 14.94 -8.29
N LEU A 43 19.64 15.40 -7.21
CA LEU A 43 18.18 15.47 -7.17
C LEU A 43 17.61 16.38 -8.25
N ARG A 44 18.17 17.59 -8.42
CA ARG A 44 17.71 18.52 -9.46
C ARG A 44 17.93 17.96 -10.85
N ALA A 45 19.06 17.30 -11.10
CA ALA A 45 19.37 16.67 -12.39
C ALA A 45 18.35 15.56 -12.71
N ALA A 46 17.96 14.74 -11.74
CA ALA A 46 16.95 13.70 -11.92
C ALA A 46 15.53 14.27 -12.16
N GLN A 47 15.17 15.36 -11.48
CA GLN A 47 13.82 15.93 -11.56
C GLN A 47 13.63 16.88 -12.77
N ARG A 48 14.68 17.51 -13.27
CA ARG A 48 14.57 18.51 -14.34
C ARG A 48 13.87 17.97 -15.59
N PRO A 49 14.27 16.83 -16.17
CA PRO A 49 13.61 16.31 -17.37
C PRO A 49 12.12 15.96 -17.13
N LEU A 50 11.75 15.57 -15.90
CA LEU A 50 10.35 15.31 -15.55
C LEU A 50 9.54 16.62 -15.49
N LYS A 51 10.09 17.67 -14.88
CA LYS A 51 9.45 18.99 -14.81
C LYS A 51 9.22 19.56 -16.19
N ASP A 52 10.23 19.50 -17.06
CA ASP A 52 10.15 19.99 -18.44
C ASP A 52 9.06 19.18 -19.20
N ALA A 53 9.08 17.84 -19.10
CA ALA A 53 8.08 16.98 -19.74
C ALA A 53 6.65 17.21 -19.24
N TYR A 54 6.45 17.56 -17.96
CA TYR A 54 5.14 17.85 -17.38
C TYR A 54 4.63 19.25 -17.71
N GLN A 55 5.54 20.19 -17.98
CA GLN A 55 5.19 21.50 -18.54
C GLN A 55 4.71 21.39 -19.99
N ASP A 56 5.43 20.60 -20.80
CA ASP A 56 5.11 20.41 -22.22
C ASP A 56 3.83 19.58 -22.41
N ASN A 57 3.63 18.55 -21.58
CA ASN A 57 2.46 17.68 -21.64
C ASN A 57 1.97 17.33 -20.21
N PRO A 58 1.01 18.12 -19.68
CA PRO A 58 0.45 17.90 -18.35
C PRO A 58 -0.13 16.50 -18.10
N GLY A 59 -0.63 15.84 -19.15
CA GLY A 59 -1.18 14.49 -19.05
C GLY A 59 -0.16 13.43 -18.61
N ARG A 60 1.13 13.66 -18.84
CA ARG A 60 2.21 12.78 -18.38
C ARG A 60 2.46 12.84 -16.87
N ALA A 61 1.96 13.87 -16.19
CA ALA A 61 2.06 14.00 -14.75
C ALA A 61 0.96 13.24 -13.99
N LEU A 62 -0.08 12.78 -14.69
CA LEU A 62 -1.18 12.02 -14.09
C LEU A 62 -0.76 10.55 -13.97
N VAL A 63 -0.71 10.06 -12.73
CA VAL A 63 -0.33 8.68 -12.42
C VAL A 63 -1.35 8.09 -11.46
N THR A 64 -1.83 6.87 -11.75
CA THR A 64 -2.69 6.09 -10.86
C THR A 64 -1.82 5.13 -10.03
N LEU A 65 -1.89 5.26 -8.71
CA LEU A 65 -1.26 4.33 -7.77
C LEU A 65 -2.29 3.31 -7.29
N THR A 66 -1.86 2.08 -7.04
CA THR A 66 -2.75 0.97 -6.66
C THR A 66 -2.24 0.22 -5.45
N ALA A 67 -3.15 -0.29 -4.63
CA ALA A 67 -2.87 -1.25 -3.58
C ALA A 67 -3.95 -2.32 -3.57
N GLN A 68 -3.58 -3.54 -3.19
CA GLN A 68 -4.47 -4.69 -3.14
C GLN A 68 -4.26 -5.46 -1.84
N GLY A 69 -5.35 -5.90 -1.24
CA GLY A 69 -5.32 -6.78 -0.09
C GLY A 69 -6.27 -7.95 -0.26
N VAL A 70 -5.99 -9.03 0.45
CA VAL A 70 -6.78 -10.26 0.49
C VAL A 70 -7.31 -10.47 1.90
N LEU A 71 -8.61 -10.68 2.02
CA LEU A 71 -9.24 -11.01 3.30
C LEU A 71 -8.76 -12.38 3.80
N GLY A 72 -8.38 -12.44 5.07
CA GLY A 72 -8.05 -13.70 5.71
C GLY A 72 -9.29 -14.59 5.89
N ASP A 73 -9.13 -15.88 5.71
CA ASP A 73 -10.14 -16.92 5.97
C ASP A 73 -10.24 -17.27 7.47
N GLN A 74 -9.19 -16.96 8.23
CA GLN A 74 -9.11 -17.20 9.68
C GLN A 74 -9.05 -15.87 10.44
N GLY A 75 -10.00 -15.63 11.33
CA GLY A 75 -10.05 -14.44 12.17
C GLY A 75 -10.35 -13.14 11.40
N ILE A 76 -10.12 -12.00 12.08
CA ILE A 76 -10.32 -10.65 11.50
C ILE A 76 -8.98 -10.13 10.99
N SER A 77 -8.67 -10.42 9.71
CA SER A 77 -7.38 -10.08 9.11
C SER A 77 -7.50 -9.67 7.64
N CYS A 78 -6.51 -8.93 7.14
CA CYS A 78 -6.34 -8.59 5.74
C CYS A 78 -4.85 -8.54 5.44
N SER A 79 -4.41 -9.32 4.45
CA SER A 79 -3.02 -9.31 3.98
C SER A 79 -2.87 -8.27 2.89
N VAL A 80 -1.92 -7.35 3.06
CA VAL A 80 -1.59 -6.32 2.08
C VAL A 80 -0.20 -6.61 1.53
N ALA A 81 -0.06 -6.60 0.22
CA ALA A 81 1.23 -6.77 -0.42
C ALA A 81 2.09 -5.52 -0.18
N THR A 82 2.85 -5.53 0.91
CA THR A 82 3.77 -4.44 1.28
C THR A 82 5.19 -4.67 0.81
N GLY A 83 5.47 -5.83 0.23
CA GLY A 83 6.80 -6.23 -0.24
C GLY A 83 7.76 -6.67 0.87
N THR A 84 7.86 -5.94 1.98
CA THR A 84 8.76 -6.25 3.12
C THR A 84 8.14 -5.84 4.45
N ALA A 85 8.50 -6.55 5.52
CA ALA A 85 8.06 -6.23 6.89
C ALA A 85 8.56 -4.87 7.40
N LEU A 86 9.62 -4.33 6.80
CA LEU A 86 10.15 -2.99 7.04
C LEU A 86 10.19 -2.25 5.71
N ALA A 87 9.25 -1.34 5.49
CA ALA A 87 9.24 -0.49 4.32
C ALA A 87 10.21 0.69 4.50
N VAL A 88 11.14 0.85 3.56
CA VAL A 88 11.95 2.07 3.44
C VAL A 88 11.32 2.91 2.35
N ALA A 89 10.85 4.11 2.71
CA ALA A 89 10.22 5.01 1.77
C ALA A 89 11.25 5.81 0.96
N GLY A 90 10.90 6.08 -0.29
CA GLY A 90 11.68 6.91 -1.21
C GLY A 90 10.80 7.68 -2.18
N LEU A 91 11.42 8.37 -3.12
CA LEU A 91 10.71 9.11 -4.15
C LEU A 91 10.06 8.12 -5.14
N HIS A 92 8.82 8.44 -5.53
CA HIS A 92 8.18 7.77 -6.66
C HIS A 92 8.95 8.03 -7.98
N PRO A 93 9.00 7.09 -8.93
CA PRO A 93 9.67 7.32 -10.22
C PRO A 93 9.20 8.58 -10.95
N ALA A 94 7.92 8.91 -10.89
CA ALA A 94 7.37 10.13 -11.47
C ALA A 94 7.85 11.43 -10.78
N SER A 95 8.57 11.34 -9.66
CA SER A 95 9.22 12.47 -8.97
C SER A 95 10.75 12.35 -8.92
N GLY A 96 11.34 11.44 -9.71
CA GLY A 96 12.79 11.27 -9.83
C GLY A 96 13.39 10.16 -8.97
N GLY A 97 12.57 9.29 -8.37
CA GLY A 97 13.02 8.07 -7.72
C GLY A 97 13.38 6.97 -8.71
N ASP A 98 14.14 5.98 -8.27
CA ASP A 98 14.53 4.81 -9.05
C ASP A 98 13.53 3.63 -8.94
N GLY A 99 12.51 3.75 -8.08
CA GLY A 99 11.51 2.71 -7.85
C GLY A 99 11.96 1.57 -6.94
N THR A 100 13.15 1.65 -6.35
CA THR A 100 13.66 0.60 -5.45
C THR A 100 13.10 0.70 -4.03
N LEU A 101 12.56 1.86 -3.66
CA LEU A 101 11.98 2.14 -2.35
C LEU A 101 10.47 2.33 -2.43
N ALA A 102 9.77 2.08 -1.32
CA ALA A 102 8.32 2.25 -1.25
C ALA A 102 7.93 3.73 -1.38
N CYS A 103 6.93 4.04 -2.21
CA CYS A 103 6.37 5.37 -2.27
C CYS A 103 5.42 5.61 -1.07
N SER A 104 5.52 6.76 -0.42
CA SER A 104 4.62 7.12 0.69
C SER A 104 3.15 7.23 0.28
N GLY A 105 2.88 7.60 -0.98
CA GLY A 105 1.53 7.56 -1.56
C GLY A 105 0.98 6.14 -1.61
N ASP A 106 1.80 5.17 -2.06
CA ASP A 106 1.41 3.75 -2.05
C ASP A 106 1.17 3.25 -0.63
N MET A 107 2.01 3.66 0.34
CA MET A 107 1.84 3.30 1.74
C MET A 107 0.51 3.82 2.32
N LEU A 108 0.05 5.00 1.91
CA LEU A 108 -1.26 5.52 2.30
C LEU A 108 -2.40 4.65 1.74
N LEU A 109 -2.32 4.27 0.48
CA LEU A 109 -3.31 3.38 -0.14
C LEU A 109 -3.27 1.97 0.49
N GLN A 110 -2.09 1.45 0.81
CA GLN A 110 -1.92 0.19 1.54
C GLN A 110 -2.56 0.25 2.93
N ALA A 111 -2.36 1.35 3.66
CA ALA A 111 -3.00 1.57 4.96
C ALA A 111 -4.53 1.62 4.84
N LEU A 112 -5.06 2.26 3.78
CA LEU A 112 -6.49 2.30 3.50
C LEU A 112 -7.05 0.89 3.25
N VAL A 113 -6.40 0.11 2.37
CA VAL A 113 -6.80 -1.27 2.07
C VAL A 113 -6.79 -2.14 3.32
N ALA A 114 -5.72 -2.06 4.12
CA ALA A 114 -5.60 -2.86 5.34
C ALA A 114 -6.70 -2.52 6.36
N CYS A 115 -6.94 -1.22 6.61
CA CYS A 115 -7.96 -0.77 7.55
C CYS A 115 -9.37 -1.12 7.06
N ALA A 116 -9.68 -0.87 5.79
CA ALA A 116 -10.98 -1.17 5.20
C ALA A 116 -11.28 -2.68 5.24
N GLY A 117 -10.29 -3.52 4.96
CA GLY A 117 -10.43 -4.98 5.01
C GLY A 117 -10.70 -5.51 6.41
N VAL A 118 -9.93 -5.07 7.39
CA VAL A 118 -10.16 -5.45 8.79
C VAL A 118 -11.53 -4.95 9.28
N THR A 119 -11.90 -3.72 8.95
CA THR A 119 -13.20 -3.14 9.31
C THR A 119 -14.35 -3.92 8.66
N LEU A 120 -14.26 -4.20 7.36
CA LEU A 120 -15.26 -5.00 6.65
C LEU A 120 -15.44 -6.36 7.30
N ARG A 121 -14.35 -7.06 7.59
CA ARG A 121 -14.41 -8.38 8.24
C ARG A 121 -15.04 -8.30 9.63
N ALA A 122 -14.70 -7.27 10.42
CA ALA A 122 -15.28 -7.07 11.76
C ALA A 122 -16.78 -6.78 11.67
N VAL A 123 -17.22 -5.94 10.76
CA VAL A 123 -18.64 -5.62 10.52
C VAL A 123 -19.40 -6.87 10.05
N ALA A 124 -18.87 -7.59 9.05
CA ALA A 124 -19.47 -8.81 8.55
C ALA A 124 -19.65 -9.85 9.66
N THR A 125 -18.62 -10.05 10.49
CA THR A 125 -18.70 -10.96 11.65
C THR A 125 -19.76 -10.52 12.64
N SER A 126 -19.82 -9.23 12.97
CA SER A 126 -20.81 -8.70 13.94
C SER A 126 -22.25 -8.80 13.46
N LEU A 127 -22.48 -8.73 12.17
CA LEU A 127 -23.79 -8.83 11.53
C LEU A 127 -24.13 -10.24 11.05
N GLU A 128 -23.24 -11.20 11.29
CA GLU A 128 -23.37 -12.60 10.84
C GLU A 128 -23.57 -12.69 9.30
N ILE A 129 -23.00 -11.73 8.54
CA ILE A 129 -23.00 -11.75 7.08
C ILE A 129 -21.91 -12.70 6.60
N PRO A 130 -22.23 -13.74 5.81
CA PRO A 130 -21.24 -14.70 5.35
C PRO A 130 -20.32 -14.05 4.31
N VAL A 131 -19.01 -14.05 4.57
CA VAL A 131 -17.96 -13.62 3.61
C VAL A 131 -16.88 -14.68 3.63
N ALA A 132 -16.81 -15.50 2.59
CA ALA A 132 -15.82 -16.57 2.48
C ALA A 132 -14.42 -15.99 2.22
N GLY A 133 -14.31 -14.97 1.38
CA GLY A 133 -13.06 -14.31 1.04
C GLY A 133 -13.30 -13.07 0.17
N GLY A 134 -12.24 -12.60 -0.47
CA GLY A 134 -12.36 -11.51 -1.44
C GLY A 134 -11.10 -10.67 -1.56
N THR A 135 -11.16 -9.70 -2.47
CA THR A 135 -10.08 -8.76 -2.75
C THR A 135 -10.54 -7.33 -2.47
N ILE A 136 -9.64 -6.53 -1.93
CA ILE A 136 -9.86 -5.11 -1.70
C ILE A 136 -8.79 -4.34 -2.47
N ARG A 137 -9.20 -3.31 -3.19
CA ARG A 137 -8.32 -2.51 -4.03
C ARG A 137 -8.54 -1.03 -3.75
N ALA A 138 -7.45 -0.29 -3.55
CA ALA A 138 -7.45 1.17 -3.53
C ALA A 138 -6.66 1.70 -4.71
N GLU A 139 -7.18 2.75 -5.35
CA GLU A 139 -6.51 3.49 -6.41
C GLU A 139 -6.50 4.97 -6.05
N GLY A 140 -5.42 5.65 -6.38
CA GLY A 140 -5.29 7.08 -6.16
C GLY A 140 -4.67 7.78 -7.37
N ASP A 141 -5.28 8.88 -7.81
CA ASP A 141 -4.76 9.70 -8.88
C ASP A 141 -3.98 10.88 -8.31
N LEU A 142 -2.74 11.02 -8.75
CA LEU A 142 -1.82 12.04 -8.25
C LEU A 142 -1.20 12.79 -9.44
N ASP A 143 -1.28 14.12 -9.39
CA ASP A 143 -0.65 14.97 -10.41
C ASP A 143 0.69 15.49 -9.90
N PHE A 144 1.77 14.93 -10.40
CA PHE A 144 3.12 15.26 -9.96
C PHE A 144 3.58 16.68 -10.31
N ARG A 145 2.83 17.45 -11.12
CA ARG A 145 3.10 18.89 -11.30
C ARG A 145 2.96 19.66 -9.98
N GLY A 146 2.00 19.28 -9.14
CA GLY A 146 1.83 19.86 -7.80
C GLY A 146 3.02 19.54 -6.91
N THR A 147 3.34 18.26 -6.75
CA THR A 147 4.45 17.77 -5.90
C THR A 147 5.81 18.32 -6.33
N LEU A 148 6.06 18.44 -7.62
CA LEU A 148 7.32 18.97 -8.16
C LEU A 148 7.35 20.52 -8.24
N GLY A 149 6.27 21.19 -7.86
CA GLY A 149 6.18 22.65 -7.90
C GLY A 149 6.18 23.24 -9.33
N VAL A 150 5.74 22.46 -10.31
CA VAL A 150 5.62 22.91 -11.71
C VAL A 150 4.39 23.80 -11.88
N SER A 151 3.31 23.54 -11.12
CA SER A 151 2.10 24.35 -11.13
C SER A 151 1.56 24.54 -9.70
N LYS A 152 1.35 25.78 -9.31
CA LYS A 152 0.75 26.13 -8.00
C LYS A 152 -0.77 25.91 -7.95
N GLN A 153 -1.44 25.80 -9.09
CA GLN A 153 -2.87 25.55 -9.21
C GLN A 153 -3.23 24.07 -9.08
N VAL A 154 -2.23 23.18 -9.21
CA VAL A 154 -2.42 21.73 -9.08
C VAL A 154 -2.24 21.32 -7.62
N PRO A 155 -3.20 20.57 -7.01
CA PRO A 155 -3.06 20.03 -5.66
C PRO A 155 -1.82 19.13 -5.54
N VAL A 156 -1.19 19.15 -4.37
CA VAL A 156 -0.02 18.29 -4.08
C VAL A 156 -0.43 16.86 -3.73
N GLY A 157 -1.62 16.67 -3.14
CA GLY A 157 -2.15 15.38 -2.72
C GLY A 157 -2.87 14.62 -3.83
N PHE A 158 -3.48 13.50 -3.46
CA PHE A 158 -4.37 12.77 -4.36
C PHE A 158 -5.55 13.64 -4.80
N THR A 159 -5.81 13.67 -6.10
CA THR A 159 -6.97 14.36 -6.69
C THR A 159 -8.23 13.50 -6.62
N ALA A 160 -8.08 12.19 -6.60
CA ALA A 160 -9.13 11.21 -6.36
C ALA A 160 -8.55 9.95 -5.73
N ILE A 161 -9.32 9.31 -4.85
CA ILE A 161 -9.05 7.97 -4.32
C ILE A 161 -10.32 7.14 -4.53
N ARG A 162 -10.15 5.89 -4.93
CA ARG A 162 -11.22 4.92 -5.14
C ARG A 162 -10.92 3.67 -4.34
N LEU A 163 -11.94 3.13 -3.67
CA LEU A 163 -11.85 1.90 -2.88
C LEU A 163 -12.88 0.90 -3.43
N ALA A 164 -12.46 -0.29 -3.78
CA ALA A 164 -13.30 -1.34 -4.32
C ALA A 164 -13.16 -2.62 -3.49
N PHE A 165 -14.28 -3.31 -3.30
CA PHE A 165 -14.37 -4.61 -2.64
C PHE A 165 -14.97 -5.62 -3.62
N GLU A 166 -14.29 -6.72 -3.84
CA GLU A 166 -14.77 -7.88 -4.61
C GLU A 166 -14.83 -9.05 -3.63
N LEU A 167 -16.06 -9.48 -3.26
CA LEU A 167 -16.28 -10.44 -2.19
C LEU A 167 -16.81 -11.76 -2.73
N ASP A 168 -16.31 -12.86 -2.17
CA ASP A 168 -16.89 -14.20 -2.33
C ASP A 168 -17.91 -14.39 -1.20
N THR A 169 -19.22 -14.28 -1.55
CA THR A 169 -20.28 -14.23 -0.55
C THR A 169 -21.63 -14.59 -1.17
N ASP A 170 -22.48 -15.23 -0.39
CA ASP A 170 -23.90 -15.49 -0.69
C ASP A 170 -24.82 -14.41 -0.06
N ALA A 171 -24.27 -13.30 0.42
CA ALA A 171 -25.04 -12.23 1.05
C ALA A 171 -25.98 -11.55 0.03
N THR A 172 -27.15 -11.14 0.51
CA THR A 172 -28.11 -10.40 -0.30
C THR A 172 -27.61 -8.99 -0.61
N ALA A 173 -28.16 -8.35 -1.65
CA ALA A 173 -27.82 -6.97 -2.02
C ALA A 173 -28.02 -5.99 -0.84
N GLU A 174 -29.08 -6.17 -0.02
CA GLU A 174 -29.37 -5.36 1.16
C GLU A 174 -28.30 -5.55 2.26
N GLN A 175 -27.83 -6.78 2.47
CA GLN A 175 -26.75 -7.08 3.40
C GLN A 175 -25.44 -6.44 2.91
N LEU A 176 -25.14 -6.50 1.62
CA LEU A 176 -23.96 -5.90 1.03
C LEU A 176 -23.97 -4.37 1.14
N ASP A 177 -25.10 -3.72 0.91
CA ASP A 177 -25.25 -2.27 1.10
C ASP A 177 -25.02 -1.86 2.57
N THR A 178 -25.59 -2.61 3.48
CA THR A 178 -25.38 -2.39 4.92
C THR A 178 -23.92 -2.60 5.31
N LEU A 179 -23.29 -3.66 4.81
CA LEU A 179 -21.90 -3.97 5.05
C LEU A 179 -20.98 -2.85 4.55
N LEU A 180 -21.20 -2.37 3.32
CA LEU A 180 -20.43 -1.27 2.74
C LEU A 180 -20.58 0.00 3.56
N ARG A 181 -21.79 0.45 3.81
CA ARG A 181 -22.11 1.67 4.57
C ARG A 181 -21.49 1.67 5.98
N LEU A 182 -21.51 0.54 6.67
CA LEU A 182 -20.90 0.43 8.00
C LEU A 182 -19.37 0.34 7.92
N THR A 183 -18.83 -0.32 6.89
CA THR A 183 -17.38 -0.33 6.64
C THR A 183 -16.86 1.08 6.39
N GLU A 184 -17.51 1.86 5.55
CA GLU A 184 -17.17 3.27 5.33
C GLU A 184 -17.22 4.08 6.62
N ARG A 185 -18.28 3.91 7.40
CA ARG A 185 -18.47 4.64 8.67
C ARG A 185 -17.38 4.36 9.70
N TYR A 186 -16.92 3.13 9.81
CA TYR A 186 -16.03 2.68 10.89
C TYR A 186 -14.57 2.51 10.45
N CYS A 187 -14.25 2.63 9.18
CA CYS A 187 -12.87 2.57 8.70
C CYS A 187 -12.11 3.84 9.11
N VAL A 188 -11.24 3.72 10.11
CA VAL A 188 -10.49 4.85 10.68
C VAL A 188 -9.67 5.57 9.62
N VAL A 189 -8.96 4.82 8.75
CA VAL A 189 -8.14 5.44 7.70
C VAL A 189 -9.00 6.18 6.70
N LEU A 190 -10.12 5.57 6.25
CA LEU A 190 -11.06 6.22 5.33
C LEU A 190 -11.63 7.52 5.92
N GLN A 191 -12.06 7.46 7.20
CA GLN A 191 -12.61 8.63 7.89
C GLN A 191 -11.57 9.72 8.20
N SER A 192 -10.28 9.35 8.20
CA SER A 192 -9.18 10.31 8.40
C SER A 192 -8.76 11.02 7.13
N LEU A 193 -9.21 10.60 5.96
CA LEU A 193 -8.93 11.26 4.69
C LEU A 193 -9.79 12.52 4.54
N ALA A 194 -9.16 13.65 4.16
CA ALA A 194 -9.85 14.94 4.05
C ALA A 194 -10.83 15.02 2.86
N SER A 195 -10.60 14.18 1.83
CA SER A 195 -11.43 14.15 0.63
C SER A 195 -12.37 12.93 0.65
N PRO A 196 -13.60 13.06 0.13
CA PRO A 196 -14.50 11.92 -0.03
C PRO A 196 -13.85 10.83 -0.89
N VAL A 197 -13.93 9.58 -0.41
CA VAL A 197 -13.42 8.42 -1.12
C VAL A 197 -14.61 7.54 -1.52
N PRO A 198 -15.01 7.52 -2.81
CA PRO A 198 -16.07 6.63 -3.27
C PRO A 198 -15.63 5.18 -3.12
N ALA A 199 -16.50 4.36 -2.56
CA ALA A 199 -16.30 2.93 -2.43
C ALA A 199 -17.34 2.17 -3.27
N THR A 200 -16.92 1.06 -3.84
CA THR A 200 -17.79 0.15 -4.58
C THR A 200 -17.63 -1.27 -4.04
N LEU A 201 -18.72 -2.02 -4.06
CA LEU A 201 -18.77 -3.41 -3.64
C LEU A 201 -19.39 -4.25 -4.75
N SER A 202 -18.74 -5.35 -5.11
CA SER A 202 -19.31 -6.38 -5.95
C SER A 202 -19.22 -7.73 -5.25
N GLY A 203 -20.26 -8.56 -5.39
CA GLY A 203 -20.30 -9.93 -4.88
C GLY A 203 -20.44 -10.90 -6.03
N ARG A 204 -19.73 -12.02 -5.99
CA ARG A 204 -20.02 -13.17 -6.84
C ARG A 204 -20.72 -14.19 -5.96
N ALA A 205 -22.01 -14.48 -6.25
CA ALA A 205 -22.69 -15.63 -5.67
C ALA A 205 -21.96 -16.90 -6.15
N THR A 206 -21.66 -17.79 -5.24
CA THR A 206 -21.05 -19.11 -5.51
C THR A 206 -22.12 -20.12 -5.89
#